data_b835fcdec2371f9ff50ad8d9e675d45d
#
_entry.id   b835fcdec2371f9ff50ad8d9e675d45d
#
_cell.length_a   1.000
_cell.length_b   1.000
_cell.length_c   1.000
_cell.angle_alpha   90.00
_cell.angle_beta   90.00
_cell.angle_gamma   90.00
#
_symmetry.space_group_name_H-M   'P 1'
#
loop_
_entity.id
_entity.type
_entity.pdbx_description
1 polymer ?
#
loop_
_entity_poly.entity_id
_entity_poly.type
_entity_poly.pdbx_seq_one_letter_code
_entity_poly.pdbx_strand_id
1 'polypeptide(L)'
;GLGVYKQHVYIHYLGFMYPAVYLLIGFLMAKLLTSRFLPFRFVSLAVMAFLLYLNITHSPIRETPNNQLKNTESAVDLIIKESKNEPFNFGLIAKQNYDESYRYFFENKKSQMVRGEVAVTNQLFVICEDGDKCQPEGNPAYQIAIFGPSTVINQWTIANLKIYHLVHTKWALMPTPPYSG
;
A
#
# COMPACT_ATOMS: atom_id res chain seq x y z
N GLY A 1 -17.13 8.68 21.28
CA GLY A 1 -15.94 9.30 20.80
C GLY A 1 -15.67 9.27 19.30
N LEU A 2 -15.64 8.10 18.64
CA LEU A 2 -15.21 7.99 17.22
C LEU A 2 -16.16 8.67 16.22
N GLY A 3 -17.46 8.80 16.53
CA GLY A 3 -18.43 9.44 15.62
C GLY A 3 -18.27 10.96 15.47
N VAL A 4 -17.42 11.62 16.26
CA VAL A 4 -17.13 13.06 16.19
C VAL A 4 -15.82 13.33 15.45
N TYR A 5 -15.05 12.29 15.17
CA TYR A 5 -13.76 12.41 14.47
C TYR A 5 -13.97 12.57 12.96
N LYS A 6 -13.62 13.74 12.42
CA LYS A 6 -13.84 14.10 11.02
C LYS A 6 -12.75 13.59 10.05
N GLN A 7 -11.64 13.09 10.59
CA GLN A 7 -10.53 12.57 9.80
C GLN A 7 -10.77 11.11 9.40
N HIS A 8 -10.10 10.64 8.35
CA HIS A 8 -10.19 9.25 7.93
C HIS A 8 -9.62 8.32 9.00
N VAL A 9 -10.48 7.41 9.52
CA VAL A 9 -10.07 6.40 10.50
C VAL A 9 -9.70 5.14 9.79
N TYR A 10 -8.44 4.76 9.83
CA TYR A 10 -7.97 3.51 9.25
C TYR A 10 -8.40 2.32 10.09
N ILE A 11 -8.84 1.24 9.43
CA ILE A 11 -9.38 0.03 10.08
C ILE A 11 -8.38 -0.57 11.08
N HIS A 12 -7.08 -0.50 10.81
CA HIS A 12 -6.06 -1.02 11.73
C HIS A 12 -6.01 -0.32 13.08
N TYR A 13 -6.49 0.93 13.20
CA TYR A 13 -6.63 1.61 14.50
C TYR A 13 -7.68 0.97 15.39
N LEU A 14 -8.62 0.22 14.81
CA LEU A 14 -9.65 -0.49 15.55
C LEU A 14 -9.21 -1.93 15.90
N GLY A 15 -8.02 -2.35 15.51
CA GLY A 15 -7.51 -3.71 15.73
C GLY A 15 -7.52 -4.14 17.20
N PHE A 16 -7.29 -3.22 18.13
CA PHE A 16 -7.35 -3.49 19.57
C PHE A 16 -8.77 -3.85 20.08
N MET A 17 -9.82 -3.53 19.31
CA MET A 17 -11.21 -3.85 19.67
C MET A 17 -11.60 -5.28 19.28
N TYR A 18 -10.92 -5.91 18.31
CA TYR A 18 -11.27 -7.25 17.86
C TYR A 18 -11.26 -8.30 18.99
N PRO A 19 -10.24 -8.36 19.89
CA PRO A 19 -10.25 -9.32 20.98
C PRO A 19 -11.48 -9.20 21.89
N ALA A 20 -11.94 -7.97 22.15
CA ALA A 20 -13.12 -7.73 22.99
C ALA A 20 -14.40 -8.31 22.37
N VAL A 21 -14.56 -8.20 21.03
CA VAL A 21 -15.71 -8.78 20.32
C VAL A 21 -15.69 -10.30 20.41
N TYR A 22 -14.53 -10.92 20.20
CA TYR A 22 -14.40 -12.38 20.28
C TYR A 22 -14.63 -12.91 21.70
N LEU A 23 -14.13 -12.22 22.73
CA LEU A 23 -14.37 -12.56 24.13
C LEU A 23 -15.85 -12.46 24.50
N LEU A 24 -16.54 -11.42 24.02
CA LEU A 24 -17.97 -11.25 24.25
C LEU A 24 -18.79 -12.37 23.62
N ILE A 25 -18.51 -12.70 22.36
CA ILE A 25 -19.17 -13.80 21.64
C ILE A 25 -18.90 -15.12 22.36
N GLY A 26 -17.65 -15.38 22.73
CA GLY A 26 -17.25 -16.59 23.45
C GLY A 26 -17.98 -16.73 24.80
N PHE A 27 -18.07 -15.65 25.57
CA PHE A 27 -18.80 -15.61 26.83
C PHE A 27 -20.30 -15.90 26.64
N LEU A 28 -20.94 -15.27 25.66
CA LEU A 28 -22.35 -15.48 25.35
C LEU A 28 -22.61 -16.94 24.94
N MET A 29 -21.76 -17.50 24.08
CA MET A 29 -21.88 -18.90 23.64
C MET A 29 -21.71 -19.86 24.82
N ALA A 30 -20.72 -19.65 25.69
CA ALA A 30 -20.53 -20.47 26.87
C ALA A 30 -21.74 -20.42 27.81
N LYS A 31 -22.31 -19.24 28.01
CA LYS A 31 -23.53 -19.08 28.86
C LYS A 31 -24.74 -19.77 28.26
N LEU A 32 -24.93 -19.72 26.95
CA LEU A 32 -26.00 -20.40 26.25
C LEU A 32 -25.85 -21.95 26.32
N LEU A 33 -24.62 -22.46 26.14
CA LEU A 33 -24.30 -23.88 26.22
C LEU A 33 -24.54 -24.47 27.62
N THR A 34 -24.28 -23.68 28.68
CA THR A 34 -24.49 -24.10 30.06
C THR A 34 -25.91 -23.85 30.57
N SER A 35 -26.79 -23.27 29.73
CA SER A 35 -28.19 -23.04 30.08
C SER A 35 -28.95 -24.33 30.42
N ARG A 36 -29.89 -24.25 31.35
CA ARG A 36 -30.83 -25.36 31.68
C ARG A 36 -31.84 -25.60 30.57
N PHE A 37 -32.11 -24.62 29.72
CA PHE A 37 -33.07 -24.73 28.62
C PHE A 37 -32.38 -25.34 27.39
N LEU A 38 -32.80 -26.53 27.04
CA LEU A 38 -32.25 -27.30 25.91
C LEU A 38 -32.22 -26.54 24.58
N PRO A 39 -33.26 -25.77 24.18
CA PRO A 39 -33.23 -25.01 22.92
C PRO A 39 -32.08 -24.01 22.84
N PHE A 40 -31.65 -23.36 23.93
CA PHE A 40 -30.53 -22.44 23.90
C PHE A 40 -29.18 -23.12 23.60
N ARG A 41 -29.00 -24.36 24.02
CA ARG A 41 -27.84 -25.19 23.68
C ARG A 41 -27.79 -25.47 22.18
N PHE A 42 -28.93 -25.86 21.59
CA PHE A 42 -29.00 -26.07 20.15
C PHE A 42 -28.76 -24.82 19.33
N VAL A 43 -29.30 -23.68 19.75
CA VAL A 43 -29.05 -22.37 19.13
C VAL A 43 -27.55 -22.04 19.19
N SER A 44 -26.90 -22.20 20.33
CA SER A 44 -25.46 -21.95 20.47
C SER A 44 -24.62 -22.82 19.54
N LEU A 45 -24.94 -24.15 19.49
CA LEU A 45 -24.24 -25.07 18.58
C LEU A 45 -24.46 -24.71 17.12
N ALA A 46 -25.68 -24.35 16.73
CA ALA A 46 -26.00 -23.92 15.38
C ALA A 46 -25.24 -22.64 14.98
N VAL A 47 -25.18 -21.65 15.86
CA VAL A 47 -24.41 -20.43 15.64
C VAL A 47 -22.91 -20.72 15.54
N MET A 48 -22.36 -21.56 16.41
CA MET A 48 -20.96 -21.97 16.33
C MET A 48 -20.64 -22.67 15.00
N ALA A 49 -21.49 -23.61 14.60
CA ALA A 49 -21.33 -24.31 13.33
C ALA A 49 -21.42 -23.38 12.14
N PHE A 50 -22.35 -22.42 12.18
CA PHE A 50 -22.47 -21.37 11.15
C PHE A 50 -21.25 -20.47 11.09
N LEU A 51 -20.74 -20.00 12.23
CA LEU A 51 -19.50 -19.19 12.28
C LEU A 51 -18.29 -19.97 11.76
N LEU A 52 -18.17 -21.25 12.11
CA LEU A 52 -17.11 -22.12 11.57
C LEU A 52 -17.24 -22.27 10.05
N TYR A 53 -18.46 -22.52 9.56
CA TYR A 53 -18.73 -22.60 8.12
C TYR A 53 -18.31 -21.33 7.40
N LEU A 54 -18.74 -20.15 7.90
CA LEU A 54 -18.34 -18.86 7.31
C LEU A 54 -16.83 -18.68 7.31
N ASN A 55 -16.14 -18.97 8.42
CA ASN A 55 -14.69 -18.83 8.50
C ASN A 55 -13.95 -19.78 7.55
N ILE A 56 -14.44 -21.00 7.36
CA ILE A 56 -13.84 -21.96 6.44
C ILE A 56 -14.08 -21.55 4.99
N THR A 57 -15.30 -21.11 4.66
CA THR A 57 -15.66 -20.76 3.27
C THR A 57 -15.04 -19.45 2.80
N HIS A 58 -14.89 -18.46 3.69
CA HIS A 58 -14.29 -17.16 3.41
C HIS A 58 -12.83 -17.04 3.91
N SER A 59 -12.18 -18.17 4.14
CA SER A 59 -10.80 -18.18 4.61
C SER A 59 -9.86 -17.69 3.53
N PRO A 60 -8.99 -16.71 3.81
CA PRO A 60 -7.96 -16.23 2.89
C PRO A 60 -6.99 -17.32 2.41
N ILE A 61 -6.90 -18.45 3.14
CA ILE A 61 -6.07 -19.60 2.76
C ILE A 61 -6.54 -20.23 1.43
N ARG A 62 -7.80 -20.05 1.06
CA ARG A 62 -8.37 -20.54 -0.20
C ARG A 62 -8.17 -19.61 -1.39
N GLU A 63 -7.79 -18.38 -1.13
CA GLU A 63 -7.52 -17.41 -2.17
C GLU A 63 -6.14 -17.65 -2.80
N THR A 64 -6.03 -17.36 -4.09
CA THR A 64 -4.72 -17.38 -4.75
C THR A 64 -3.81 -16.35 -4.09
N PRO A 65 -2.57 -16.70 -3.73
CA PRO A 65 -1.64 -15.76 -3.12
C PRO A 65 -1.47 -14.52 -4.02
N ASN A 66 -1.63 -13.33 -3.45
CA ASN A 66 -1.47 -12.08 -4.17
C ASN A 66 -0.01 -11.79 -4.57
N ASN A 67 0.95 -12.58 -4.05
CA ASN A 67 2.38 -12.45 -4.30
C ASN A 67 2.92 -11.02 -4.13
N GLN A 68 2.26 -10.21 -3.32
CA GLN A 68 2.57 -8.78 -3.18
C GLN A 68 4.04 -8.54 -2.85
N LEU A 69 4.60 -9.27 -1.90
CA LEU A 69 6.01 -9.14 -1.53
C LEU A 69 6.94 -9.40 -2.72
N LYS A 70 6.71 -10.48 -3.45
CA LYS A 70 7.50 -10.84 -4.63
C LYS A 70 7.35 -9.81 -5.75
N ASN A 71 6.14 -9.30 -5.97
CA ASN A 71 5.89 -8.29 -6.97
C ASN A 71 6.59 -6.97 -6.61
N THR A 72 6.54 -6.55 -5.33
CA THR A 72 7.26 -5.38 -4.82
C THR A 72 8.76 -5.54 -5.02
N GLU A 73 9.33 -6.67 -4.64
CA GLU A 73 10.75 -6.96 -4.81
C GLU A 73 11.16 -6.95 -6.29
N SER A 74 10.38 -7.60 -7.16
CA SER A 74 10.65 -7.64 -8.60
C SER A 74 10.58 -6.25 -9.24
N ALA A 75 9.66 -5.39 -8.78
CA ALA A 75 9.56 -4.02 -9.25
C ALA A 75 10.79 -3.20 -8.83
N VAL A 76 11.25 -3.36 -7.60
CA VAL A 76 12.49 -2.73 -7.10
C VAL A 76 13.70 -3.20 -7.89
N ASP A 77 13.84 -4.51 -8.15
CA ASP A 77 14.95 -5.06 -8.93
C ASP A 77 15.00 -4.52 -10.35
N LEU A 78 13.83 -4.38 -10.98
CA LEU A 78 13.73 -3.75 -12.30
C LEU A 78 14.21 -2.29 -12.25
N ILE A 79 13.75 -1.50 -11.28
CA ILE A 79 14.15 -0.10 -11.14
C ILE A 79 15.65 0.04 -10.91
N ILE A 80 16.23 -0.77 -10.02
CA ILE A 80 17.68 -0.76 -9.76
C ILE A 80 18.46 -1.08 -11.04
N LYS A 81 18.01 -2.07 -11.79
CA LYS A 81 18.64 -2.43 -13.08
C LYS A 81 18.54 -1.29 -14.09
N GLU A 82 17.35 -0.71 -14.25
CA GLU A 82 17.10 0.32 -15.27
C GLU A 82 17.67 1.70 -14.87
N SER A 83 17.94 1.93 -13.58
CA SER A 83 18.64 3.14 -13.11
C SER A 83 20.11 3.18 -13.54
N LYS A 84 20.66 2.07 -14.02
CA LYS A 84 22.06 1.96 -14.48
C LYS A 84 23.09 2.40 -13.43
N ASN A 85 22.78 2.16 -12.17
CA ASN A 85 23.58 2.57 -11.02
C ASN A 85 23.74 4.11 -10.87
N GLU A 86 22.87 4.88 -11.52
CA GLU A 86 22.80 6.34 -11.33
C GLU A 86 21.80 6.67 -10.21
N PRO A 87 22.00 7.80 -9.51
CA PRO A 87 21.01 8.25 -8.52
C PRO A 87 19.65 8.50 -9.16
N PHE A 88 18.59 8.10 -8.45
CA PHE A 88 17.22 8.27 -8.89
C PHE A 88 16.29 8.64 -7.74
N ASN A 89 15.23 9.38 -8.04
CA ASN A 89 14.11 9.59 -7.14
C ASN A 89 13.05 8.50 -7.35
N PHE A 90 12.22 8.29 -6.33
CA PHE A 90 11.16 7.31 -6.35
C PHE A 90 9.82 7.94 -5.96
N GLY A 91 8.75 7.60 -6.68
CA GLY A 91 7.38 8.02 -6.39
C GLY A 91 6.40 6.86 -6.48
N LEU A 92 5.33 6.93 -5.69
CA LEU A 92 4.25 5.95 -5.71
C LEU A 92 2.92 6.65 -6.00
N ILE A 93 2.13 6.07 -6.91
CA ILE A 93 0.75 6.44 -7.15
C ILE A 93 -0.13 5.24 -6.75
N ALA A 94 -0.81 5.37 -5.63
CA ALA A 94 -1.69 4.36 -5.07
C ALA A 94 -2.84 5.02 -4.31
N LYS A 95 -3.92 4.26 -4.06
CA LYS A 95 -5.04 4.74 -3.23
C LYS A 95 -4.62 5.12 -1.82
N GLN A 96 -3.65 4.37 -1.29
CA GLN A 96 -3.06 4.62 0.01
C GLN A 96 -1.55 4.68 -0.21
N ASN A 97 -0.97 5.82 0.08
CA ASN A 97 0.44 6.08 -0.19
C ASN A 97 1.35 5.41 0.86
N TYR A 98 1.55 4.10 0.70
CA TYR A 98 2.44 3.30 1.54
C TYR A 98 3.68 2.90 0.74
N ASP A 99 4.56 3.85 0.47
CA ASP A 99 5.79 3.64 -0.29
C ASP A 99 6.92 2.98 0.52
N GLU A 100 6.74 2.82 1.83
CA GLU A 100 7.75 2.27 2.74
C GLU A 100 8.16 0.82 2.40
N SER A 101 7.25 0.01 1.84
CA SER A 101 7.58 -1.36 1.42
C SER A 101 8.60 -1.37 0.27
N TYR A 102 8.49 -0.44 -0.67
CA TYR A 102 9.44 -0.27 -1.77
C TYR A 102 10.76 0.31 -1.26
N ARG A 103 10.70 1.32 -0.41
CA ARG A 103 11.87 1.97 0.20
C ARG A 103 12.71 0.99 1.00
N TYR A 104 12.06 0.11 1.77
CA TYR A 104 12.75 -0.96 2.48
C TYR A 104 13.63 -1.82 1.56
N PHE A 105 13.09 -2.24 0.41
CA PHE A 105 13.87 -3.03 -0.55
C PHE A 105 14.98 -2.21 -1.21
N PHE A 106 14.75 -0.94 -1.55
CA PHE A 106 15.79 -0.07 -2.08
C PHE A 106 16.94 0.09 -1.10
N GLU A 107 16.65 0.32 0.18
CA GLU A 107 17.65 0.45 1.24
C GLU A 107 18.39 -0.88 1.51
N ASN A 108 17.64 -1.99 1.61
CA ASN A 108 18.21 -3.32 1.84
C ASN A 108 19.16 -3.75 0.72
N LYS A 109 18.83 -3.41 -0.53
CA LYS A 109 19.65 -3.70 -1.72
C LYS A 109 20.73 -2.63 -1.98
N LYS A 110 20.87 -1.63 -1.09
CA LYS A 110 21.85 -0.54 -1.17
C LYS A 110 21.80 0.18 -2.52
N SER A 111 20.60 0.43 -3.02
CA SER A 111 20.39 1.13 -4.29
C SER A 111 20.80 2.62 -4.20
N GLN A 112 20.90 3.26 -5.36
CA GLN A 112 21.18 4.71 -5.47
C GLN A 112 19.89 5.56 -5.35
N MET A 113 18.85 5.06 -4.68
CA MET A 113 17.63 5.81 -4.44
C MET A 113 17.90 7.00 -3.51
N VAL A 114 17.49 8.18 -3.94
CA VAL A 114 17.59 9.44 -3.20
C VAL A 114 16.17 9.94 -2.92
N ARG A 115 15.91 10.31 -1.66
CA ARG A 115 14.63 10.93 -1.29
C ARG A 115 14.53 12.32 -1.93
N GLY A 116 13.39 12.64 -2.54
CA GLY A 116 13.17 13.93 -3.21
C GLY A 116 13.36 15.14 -2.28
N GLU A 117 13.08 14.97 -0.98
CA GLU A 117 13.28 15.98 0.06
C GLU A 117 14.77 16.28 0.31
N VAL A 118 15.65 15.36 -0.02
CA VAL A 118 17.10 15.50 0.15
C VAL A 118 17.72 16.10 -1.10
N ALA A 119 17.42 15.52 -2.26
CA ALA A 119 17.88 16.02 -3.55
C ALA A 119 17.01 15.52 -4.70
N VAL A 120 16.80 16.38 -5.68
CA VAL A 120 16.18 16.02 -6.95
C VAL A 120 17.27 15.52 -7.89
N THR A 121 17.09 14.31 -8.42
CA THR A 121 18.04 13.66 -9.34
C THR A 121 17.61 13.87 -10.81
N ASN A 122 18.37 13.32 -11.76
CA ASN A 122 18.05 13.46 -13.18
C ASN A 122 16.94 12.52 -13.66
N GLN A 123 16.58 11.52 -12.86
CA GLN A 123 15.60 10.51 -13.21
C GLN A 123 14.68 10.18 -12.04
N LEU A 124 13.42 9.92 -12.35
CA LEU A 124 12.40 9.52 -11.41
C LEU A 124 11.76 8.22 -11.87
N PHE A 125 11.66 7.25 -10.98
CA PHE A 125 10.85 6.07 -11.21
C PHE A 125 9.54 6.16 -10.42
N VAL A 126 8.42 5.92 -11.11
CA VAL A 126 7.09 5.98 -10.51
C VAL A 126 6.43 4.62 -10.64
N ILE A 127 5.99 4.06 -9.52
CA ILE A 127 5.14 2.85 -9.50
C ILE A 127 3.68 3.26 -9.37
N CYS A 128 2.84 2.63 -10.17
CA CYS A 128 1.39 2.76 -10.14
C CYS A 128 0.74 1.45 -9.74
N GLU A 129 -0.03 1.49 -8.66
CA GLU A 129 -0.83 0.36 -8.18
C GLU A 129 -2.29 0.40 -8.67
N ASP A 130 -2.77 1.54 -9.16
CA ASP A 130 -4.16 1.76 -9.59
C ASP A 130 -4.43 1.37 -11.07
N GLY A 131 -3.55 0.57 -11.69
CA GLY A 131 -3.74 0.04 -13.03
C GLY A 131 -3.80 1.11 -14.13
N ASP A 132 -4.88 1.11 -14.94
CA ASP A 132 -4.98 1.98 -16.13
C ASP A 132 -5.26 3.47 -15.87
N LYS A 133 -5.59 3.83 -14.64
CA LYS A 133 -5.90 5.22 -14.26
C LYS A 133 -4.68 6.03 -13.86
N CYS A 134 -3.50 5.48 -14.03
CA CYS A 134 -2.27 6.13 -13.61
C CYS A 134 -1.75 7.10 -14.67
N GLN A 135 -1.60 8.34 -14.27
CA GLN A 135 -0.95 9.38 -15.05
C GLN A 135 0.23 9.94 -14.22
N PRO A 136 1.47 9.55 -14.52
CA PRO A 136 2.61 9.99 -13.75
C PRO A 136 3.04 11.43 -14.09
N GLU A 137 2.89 11.87 -15.35
CA GLU A 137 3.24 13.22 -15.78
C GLU A 137 2.29 14.25 -15.17
N GLY A 138 2.84 15.24 -14.47
CA GLY A 138 2.05 16.29 -13.82
C GLY A 138 1.20 15.83 -12.64
N ASN A 139 1.44 14.62 -12.11
CA ASN A 139 0.72 14.10 -10.97
C ASN A 139 0.99 14.93 -9.70
N PRO A 140 -0.06 15.29 -8.92
CA PRO A 140 0.11 16.07 -7.70
C PRO A 140 0.68 15.29 -6.51
N ALA A 141 0.96 13.99 -6.64
CA ALA A 141 1.63 13.22 -5.60
C ALA A 141 2.96 13.88 -5.22
N TYR A 142 3.19 14.02 -3.91
CA TYR A 142 4.27 14.82 -3.36
C TYR A 142 5.65 14.55 -3.99
N GLN A 143 6.02 13.27 -4.13
CA GLN A 143 7.32 12.87 -4.68
C GLN A 143 7.47 13.24 -6.16
N ILE A 144 6.36 13.23 -6.91
CA ILE A 144 6.34 13.59 -8.33
C ILE A 144 6.34 15.12 -8.49
N ALA A 145 5.56 15.80 -7.64
CA ALA A 145 5.50 17.27 -7.63
C ALA A 145 6.85 17.91 -7.30
N ILE A 146 7.60 17.35 -6.33
CA ILE A 146 8.96 17.80 -6.00
C ILE A 146 9.92 17.59 -7.18
N PHE A 147 9.81 16.47 -7.89
CA PHE A 147 10.67 16.21 -9.05
C PHE A 147 10.45 17.25 -10.14
N GLY A 148 9.24 17.78 -10.27
CA GLY A 148 8.92 18.86 -11.21
C GLY A 148 8.52 18.38 -12.60
N PRO A 149 8.51 19.29 -13.60
CA PRO A 149 8.11 18.96 -14.96
C PRO A 149 8.96 17.87 -15.59
N SER A 150 8.30 16.81 -16.00
CA SER A 150 8.96 15.59 -16.46
C SER A 150 8.16 14.89 -17.55
N THR A 151 8.83 14.06 -18.33
CA THR A 151 8.24 13.26 -19.41
C THR A 151 8.61 11.80 -19.23
N VAL A 152 7.65 10.91 -19.48
CA VAL A 152 7.86 9.46 -19.48
C VAL A 152 8.70 9.07 -20.69
N ILE A 153 9.80 8.38 -20.44
CA ILE A 153 10.68 7.84 -21.49
C ILE A 153 10.56 6.33 -21.66
N ASN A 154 10.23 5.62 -20.59
CA ASN A 154 10.01 4.17 -20.61
C ASN A 154 8.90 3.77 -19.65
N GLN A 155 8.27 2.62 -19.94
CA GLN A 155 7.30 1.98 -19.06
C GLN A 155 7.44 0.46 -19.06
N TRP A 156 7.14 -0.17 -17.94
CA TRP A 156 7.12 -1.62 -17.76
C TRP A 156 5.88 -2.02 -16.95
N THR A 157 5.54 -3.31 -17.03
CA THR A 157 4.46 -3.88 -16.22
C THR A 157 4.96 -5.14 -15.54
N ILE A 158 4.78 -5.23 -14.23
CA ILE A 158 5.05 -6.42 -13.42
C ILE A 158 3.77 -6.78 -12.69
N ALA A 159 3.17 -7.92 -13.03
CA ALA A 159 1.84 -8.31 -12.55
C ALA A 159 0.81 -7.20 -12.82
N ASN A 160 0.28 -6.57 -11.76
CA ASN A 160 -0.65 -5.45 -11.84
C ASN A 160 0.00 -4.07 -11.60
N LEU A 161 1.33 -4.04 -11.42
CA LEU A 161 2.08 -2.80 -11.19
C LEU A 161 2.56 -2.23 -12.52
N LYS A 162 2.30 -0.95 -12.77
CA LYS A 162 2.91 -0.20 -13.87
C LYS A 162 4.05 0.63 -13.35
N ILE A 163 5.19 0.55 -14.00
CA ILE A 163 6.42 1.24 -13.62
C ILE A 163 6.77 2.20 -14.74
N TYR A 164 6.98 3.44 -14.40
CA TYR A 164 7.31 4.50 -15.35
C TYR A 164 8.68 5.08 -15.02
N HIS A 165 9.46 5.35 -16.05
CA HIS A 165 10.73 6.07 -15.96
C HIS A 165 10.55 7.46 -16.55
N LEU A 166 10.75 8.49 -15.74
CA LEU A 166 10.60 9.88 -16.10
C LEU A 166 11.96 10.59 -16.03
N VAL A 167 12.14 11.55 -16.91
CA VAL A 167 13.26 12.49 -16.91
C VAL A 167 12.74 13.91 -17.00
N HIS A 168 13.53 14.87 -16.54
CA HIS A 168 13.14 16.28 -16.65
C HIS A 168 12.90 16.67 -18.10
N THR A 169 11.86 17.47 -18.32
CA THR A 169 11.70 18.14 -19.61
C THR A 169 12.80 19.18 -19.80
N LYS A 170 13.21 19.43 -21.04
CA LYS A 170 14.28 20.42 -21.35
C LYS A 170 14.08 21.80 -20.72
N TRP A 171 12.83 22.16 -20.39
CA TRP A 171 12.47 23.42 -19.72
C TRP A 171 12.77 23.44 -18.22
N ALA A 172 12.79 22.29 -17.57
CA ALA A 172 13.05 22.16 -16.14
C ALA A 172 14.53 22.32 -15.77
N LEU A 173 15.42 22.28 -16.75
CA LEU A 173 16.87 22.50 -16.58
C LEU A 173 17.27 23.98 -16.56
N MET A 174 16.33 24.91 -16.69
CA MET A 174 16.62 26.31 -16.45
C MET A 174 16.79 26.53 -14.93
N PRO A 175 17.90 27.10 -14.48
CA PRO A 175 18.08 27.44 -13.08
C PRO A 175 16.94 28.36 -12.65
N THR A 176 16.22 27.95 -11.59
CA THR A 176 15.24 28.85 -10.95
C THR A 176 15.97 30.14 -10.57
N PRO A 177 15.46 31.33 -10.98
CA PRO A 177 16.06 32.57 -10.54
C PRO A 177 16.09 32.59 -9.00
N PRO A 178 17.18 33.05 -8.38
CA PRO A 178 17.24 33.15 -6.94
C PRO A 178 16.04 33.96 -6.46
N TYR A 179 15.29 33.45 -5.51
CA TYR A 179 14.21 34.18 -4.87
C TYR A 179 14.81 35.50 -4.36
N SER A 180 14.47 36.61 -5.02
CA SER A 180 14.66 37.92 -4.47
C SER A 180 13.61 38.10 -3.37
N GLY A 181 14.01 37.81 -2.11
CA GLY A 181 13.24 38.14 -0.92
C GLY A 181 13.16 39.62 -0.68
#